data_4d3d61b3046d7cc0c892c7e6aa0e1694
#
_entry.id   4d3d61b3046d7cc0c892c7e6aa0e1694
#
_cell.length_a   1.000
_cell.length_b   1.000
_cell.length_c   1.000
_cell.angle_alpha   90.00
_cell.angle_beta   90.00
_cell.angle_gamma   90.00
#
_symmetry.space_group_name_H-M   'P 1'
#
loop_
_entity.id
_entity.type
_entity.pdbx_description
1 polymer ?
#
loop_
_entity_poly.entity_id
_entity_poly.type
_entity_poly.pdbx_seq_one_letter_code
_entity_poly.pdbx_strand_id
1 'polypeptide(L)'
;MNEQFIFPIDKMVGEFDDFIGIWRKFVPKQLCEDVIDKIDNILNHSTDTSGIGDGDSQFPNRRMGRGDDQVFLQDYDQQLTDQVNGYLKCCLKHYCMQYSQLLNVKLMSYTVKGQKTPPSGGYHEWHYENASHQTAQRELVWTIYLNDMPDGEAETEFLYQKRRIKPEQGMMCIFPAGLTHVHRGNTVFTQDKYILTGWALKVQ
;
A
#
# COMPACT_ATOMS: atom_id res chain seq x y z
N MET A 1 21.76 -19.66 0.47
CA MET A 1 21.39 -19.47 1.89
C MET A 1 20.66 -18.15 1.95
N ASN A 2 19.34 -18.18 2.14
CA ASN A 2 18.55 -16.95 2.30
C ASN A 2 18.93 -16.34 3.65
N GLU A 3 19.70 -15.27 3.68
CA GLU A 3 19.82 -14.42 4.85
C GLU A 3 18.41 -13.89 5.15
N GLN A 4 17.76 -14.45 6.16
CA GLN A 4 16.53 -13.89 6.68
C GLN A 4 16.87 -12.49 7.20
N PHE A 5 16.33 -11.48 6.56
CA PHE A 5 16.45 -10.09 6.95
C PHE A 5 15.79 -9.92 8.32
N ILE A 6 16.57 -10.09 9.39
CA ILE A 6 16.10 -9.91 10.77
C ILE A 6 16.38 -8.46 11.15
N PHE A 7 15.42 -7.58 10.89
CA PHE A 7 15.49 -6.24 11.45
C PHE A 7 15.14 -6.32 12.95
N PRO A 8 15.98 -5.80 13.86
CA PRO A 8 15.68 -5.81 15.28
C PRO A 8 14.49 -4.87 15.56
N ILE A 9 13.32 -5.46 15.81
CA ILE A 9 12.04 -4.75 15.97
C ILE A 9 12.08 -3.78 17.15
N ASP A 10 12.84 -4.09 18.18
CA ASP A 10 13.10 -3.24 19.35
C ASP A 10 13.82 -1.91 18.99
N LYS A 11 14.44 -1.83 17.81
CA LYS A 11 15.08 -0.62 17.28
C LYS A 11 14.26 0.12 16.23
N MET A 12 13.08 -0.38 15.90
CA MET A 12 12.21 0.28 14.94
C MET A 12 11.55 1.52 15.55
N VAL A 13 11.63 2.62 14.84
CA VAL A 13 10.91 3.85 15.20
C VAL A 13 9.65 3.92 14.34
N GLY A 14 8.49 3.83 14.99
CA GLY A 14 7.18 3.99 14.36
C GLY A 14 6.42 5.12 15.05
N GLU A 15 5.72 5.92 14.26
CA GLU A 15 4.76 6.92 14.73
C GLU A 15 3.38 6.27 14.76
N PHE A 16 2.68 6.31 15.90
CA PHE A 16 1.35 5.72 16.04
C PHE A 16 0.37 6.77 16.56
N ASP A 17 -0.66 7.02 15.79
CA ASP A 17 -1.72 7.96 16.15
C ASP A 17 -3.04 7.47 15.54
N ASP A 18 -4.08 7.38 16.36
CA ASP A 18 -5.42 6.93 15.98
C ASP A 18 -5.41 5.65 15.11
N PHE A 19 -4.68 4.62 15.55
CA PHE A 19 -4.46 3.34 14.84
C PHE A 19 -3.77 3.46 13.47
N ILE A 20 -3.23 4.60 13.11
CA ILE A 20 -2.39 4.76 11.93
C ILE A 20 -0.93 4.64 12.36
N GLY A 21 -0.24 3.61 11.86
CA GLY A 21 1.20 3.42 12.08
C GLY A 21 2.00 3.89 10.87
N ILE A 22 3.05 4.67 11.09
CA ILE A 22 3.92 5.22 10.05
C ILE A 22 5.38 4.92 10.39
N TRP A 23 6.13 4.43 9.41
CA TRP A 23 7.58 4.22 9.48
C TRP A 23 8.24 4.97 8.33
N ARG A 24 8.85 6.14 8.66
CA ARG A 24 9.49 6.99 7.65
C ARG A 24 10.82 6.41 7.22
N LYS A 25 11.11 6.46 5.91
CA LYS A 25 12.39 6.01 5.32
C LYS A 25 12.81 4.59 5.75
N PHE A 26 11.82 3.74 6.01
CA PHE A 26 12.06 2.38 6.49
C PHE A 26 12.42 1.42 5.36
N VAL A 27 11.77 1.56 4.22
CA VAL A 27 12.10 0.80 3.02
C VAL A 27 13.25 1.51 2.30
N PRO A 28 14.35 0.79 1.96
CA PRO A 28 15.49 1.41 1.31
C PRO A 28 15.13 2.09 -0.01
N LYS A 29 15.75 3.24 -0.26
CA LYS A 29 15.57 4.00 -1.49
C LYS A 29 15.79 3.12 -2.73
N GLN A 30 16.88 2.34 -2.78
CA GLN A 30 17.17 1.48 -3.93
C GLN A 30 16.04 0.47 -4.19
N LEU A 31 15.48 -0.14 -3.15
CA LEU A 31 14.35 -1.06 -3.32
C LEU A 31 13.11 -0.35 -3.88
N CYS A 32 12.86 0.89 -3.46
CA CYS A 32 11.77 1.68 -4.02
C CYS A 32 11.98 1.97 -5.51
N GLU A 33 13.20 2.32 -5.90
CA GLU A 33 13.59 2.58 -7.29
C GLU A 33 13.49 1.29 -8.14
N ASP A 34 14.00 0.17 -7.66
CA ASP A 34 13.89 -1.13 -8.34
C ASP A 34 12.41 -1.54 -8.59
N VAL A 35 11.55 -1.24 -7.63
CA VAL A 35 10.09 -1.51 -7.76
C VAL A 35 9.45 -0.56 -8.79
N ILE A 36 9.79 0.72 -8.78
CA ILE A 36 9.29 1.70 -9.77
C ILE A 36 9.69 1.26 -11.19
N ASP A 37 10.98 0.94 -11.39
CA ASP A 37 11.49 0.47 -12.68
C ASP A 37 10.76 -0.79 -13.15
N LYS A 38 10.47 -1.70 -12.21
CA LYS A 38 9.71 -2.92 -12.50
C LYS A 38 8.28 -2.62 -12.92
N ILE A 39 7.57 -1.74 -12.20
CA ILE A 39 6.21 -1.31 -12.55
C ILE A 39 6.19 -0.69 -13.94
N ASP A 40 7.08 0.26 -14.23
CA ASP A 40 7.15 0.92 -15.53
C ASP A 40 7.49 -0.05 -16.65
N ASN A 41 8.39 -0.99 -16.40
CA ASN A 41 8.75 -2.02 -17.38
C ASN A 41 7.54 -2.90 -17.71
N ILE A 42 6.78 -3.34 -16.72
CA ILE A 42 5.57 -4.15 -16.93
C ILE A 42 4.54 -3.36 -17.73
N LEU A 43 4.24 -2.10 -17.33
CA LEU A 43 3.25 -1.27 -18.00
C LEU A 43 3.62 -0.93 -19.45
N ASN A 44 4.91 -0.74 -19.73
CA ASN A 44 5.39 -0.41 -21.07
C ASN A 44 5.49 -1.61 -22.05
N HIS A 45 5.66 -2.83 -21.53
CA HIS A 45 5.92 -4.03 -22.35
C HIS A 45 4.81 -5.06 -22.31
N SER A 46 3.80 -4.90 -21.46
CA SER A 46 2.68 -5.84 -21.38
C SER A 46 1.72 -5.60 -22.56
N THR A 47 1.67 -6.57 -23.49
CA THR A 47 0.61 -6.67 -24.48
C THR A 47 -0.64 -7.37 -23.91
N ASP A 48 -0.49 -7.99 -22.75
CA ASP A 48 -1.54 -8.68 -22.03
C ASP A 48 -2.00 -7.80 -20.86
N THR A 49 -3.17 -7.21 -21.02
CA THR A 49 -3.81 -6.38 -19.99
C THR A 49 -4.48 -7.20 -18.87
N SER A 50 -4.39 -8.53 -18.91
CA SER A 50 -5.01 -9.43 -17.92
C SER A 50 -4.43 -9.32 -16.51
N GLY A 51 -3.18 -8.83 -16.38
CA GLY A 51 -2.53 -8.51 -15.10
C GLY A 51 -2.45 -7.01 -14.80
N ILE A 52 -2.89 -6.17 -15.73
CA ILE A 52 -3.05 -4.73 -15.59
C ILE A 52 -4.50 -4.50 -15.18
N GLY A 53 -4.76 -4.61 -13.88
CA GLY A 53 -6.10 -4.41 -13.36
C GLY A 53 -6.44 -2.93 -13.39
N ASP A 54 -7.41 -2.52 -14.18
CA ASP A 54 -8.09 -1.24 -14.01
C ASP A 54 -9.06 -1.26 -12.80
N GLY A 55 -8.76 -2.15 -11.87
CA GLY A 55 -9.35 -2.25 -10.53
C GLY A 55 -10.79 -2.67 -10.46
N ASP A 56 -11.54 -2.78 -11.54
CA ASP A 56 -12.85 -3.42 -11.53
C ASP A 56 -13.42 -3.58 -12.95
N SER A 57 -12.94 -4.60 -13.67
CA SER A 57 -13.47 -4.95 -14.99
C SER A 57 -14.96 -5.37 -14.97
N GLN A 58 -15.54 -5.58 -13.78
CA GLN A 58 -16.95 -5.91 -13.63
C GLN A 58 -17.87 -4.69 -13.71
N PHE A 59 -17.33 -3.46 -13.63
CA PHE A 59 -18.11 -2.23 -13.69
C PHE A 59 -17.46 -1.17 -14.59
N PRO A 60 -17.53 -1.32 -15.91
CA PRO A 60 -16.87 -0.43 -16.88
C PRO A 60 -17.31 1.04 -16.79
N ASN A 61 -18.41 1.35 -16.10
CA ASN A 61 -18.92 2.70 -15.94
C ASN A 61 -18.50 3.37 -14.61
N ARG A 62 -17.71 2.71 -13.77
CA ARG A 62 -17.25 3.24 -12.46
C ARG A 62 -15.90 3.95 -12.48
N ARG A 63 -15.31 4.15 -13.64
CA ARG A 63 -14.00 4.77 -13.80
C ARG A 63 -13.92 6.26 -13.48
N MET A 64 -15.01 6.91 -13.14
CA MET A 64 -15.05 8.36 -12.89
C MET A 64 -14.27 8.81 -11.64
N GLY A 65 -13.79 7.91 -10.80
CA GLY A 65 -13.05 8.24 -9.58
C GLY A 65 -11.64 7.64 -9.47
N ARG A 66 -11.18 6.87 -10.48
CA ARG A 66 -9.92 6.14 -10.42
C ARG A 66 -9.10 6.34 -11.69
N GLY A 67 -7.95 7.00 -11.52
CA GLY A 67 -7.00 7.23 -12.61
C GLY A 67 -5.62 6.70 -12.25
N ASP A 68 -5.49 5.36 -12.05
CA ASP A 68 -4.22 4.70 -11.76
C ASP A 68 -4.08 3.41 -12.58
N ASP A 69 -2.85 3.11 -13.00
CA ASP A 69 -2.47 1.82 -13.55
C ASP A 69 -2.04 0.88 -12.43
N GLN A 70 -2.36 -0.42 -12.53
CA GLN A 70 -2.10 -1.39 -11.48
C GLN A 70 -1.40 -2.63 -12.02
N VAL A 71 -0.45 -3.13 -11.23
CA VAL A 71 0.23 -4.41 -11.46
C VAL A 71 0.25 -5.22 -10.18
N PHE A 72 0.21 -6.55 -10.28
CA PHE A 72 0.43 -7.45 -9.16
C PHE A 72 1.87 -7.94 -9.18
N LEU A 73 2.71 -7.40 -8.30
CA LEU A 73 4.16 -7.59 -8.35
C LEU A 73 4.57 -9.08 -8.27
N GLN A 74 3.85 -9.87 -7.46
CA GLN A 74 4.09 -11.30 -7.28
C GLN A 74 3.94 -12.11 -8.58
N ASP A 75 3.18 -11.63 -9.55
CA ASP A 75 2.93 -12.33 -10.80
C ASP A 75 4.10 -12.14 -11.80
N TYR A 76 4.96 -11.15 -11.55
CA TYR A 76 6.06 -10.78 -12.44
C TYR A 76 7.45 -10.92 -11.81
N ASP A 77 7.59 -10.78 -10.49
CA ASP A 77 8.88 -10.80 -9.81
C ASP A 77 8.76 -11.28 -8.36
N GLN A 78 8.90 -12.59 -8.17
CA GLN A 78 8.79 -13.19 -6.84
C GLN A 78 9.93 -12.73 -5.90
N GLN A 79 11.15 -12.56 -6.42
CA GLN A 79 12.30 -12.16 -5.61
C GLN A 79 12.11 -10.74 -5.06
N LEU A 80 11.68 -9.82 -5.90
CA LEU A 80 11.39 -8.44 -5.50
C LEU A 80 10.22 -8.39 -4.50
N THR A 81 9.18 -9.19 -4.75
CA THR A 81 8.03 -9.36 -3.86
C THR A 81 8.45 -9.87 -2.49
N ASP A 82 9.36 -10.84 -2.41
CA ASP A 82 9.85 -11.40 -1.15
C ASP A 82 10.64 -10.36 -0.34
N GLN A 83 11.42 -9.49 -1.00
CA GLN A 83 12.11 -8.38 -0.35
C GLN A 83 11.12 -7.39 0.27
N VAL A 84 10.10 -6.96 -0.49
CA VAL A 84 9.02 -6.09 -0.01
C VAL A 84 8.31 -6.70 1.19
N ASN A 85 7.95 -7.98 1.10
CA ASN A 85 7.28 -8.71 2.17
C ASN A 85 8.15 -8.81 3.45
N GLY A 86 9.47 -8.82 3.32
CA GLY A 86 10.39 -8.76 4.46
C GLY A 86 10.19 -7.49 5.28
N TYR A 87 10.15 -6.32 4.64
CA TYR A 87 9.89 -5.03 5.29
C TYR A 87 8.49 -4.95 5.85
N LEU A 88 7.49 -5.38 5.08
CA LEU A 88 6.09 -5.43 5.52
C LEU A 88 5.93 -6.27 6.79
N LYS A 89 6.55 -7.44 6.84
CA LYS A 89 6.49 -8.33 8.01
C LYS A 89 7.04 -7.67 9.28
N CYS A 90 8.13 -6.91 9.17
CA CYS A 90 8.69 -6.15 10.29
C CYS A 90 7.70 -5.10 10.81
N CYS A 91 7.13 -4.28 9.90
CA CYS A 91 6.16 -3.24 10.28
C CYS A 91 4.86 -3.84 10.85
N LEU A 92 4.32 -4.90 10.24
CA LEU A 92 3.13 -5.60 10.76
C LEU A 92 3.37 -6.16 12.16
N LYS A 93 4.54 -6.77 12.40
CA LYS A 93 4.88 -7.27 13.74
C LYS A 93 4.97 -6.13 14.76
N HIS A 94 5.63 -5.02 14.42
CA HIS A 94 5.72 -3.83 15.28
C HIS A 94 4.33 -3.24 15.54
N TYR A 95 3.47 -3.15 14.51
CA TYR A 95 2.08 -2.71 14.63
C TYR A 95 1.28 -3.59 15.60
N CYS A 96 1.38 -4.91 15.47
CA CYS A 96 0.71 -5.85 16.38
C CYS A 96 1.24 -5.76 17.82
N MET A 97 2.52 -5.46 18.01
CA MET A 97 3.07 -5.24 19.36
C MET A 97 2.52 -3.95 19.99
N GLN A 98 2.34 -2.88 19.20
CA GLN A 98 1.71 -1.64 19.64
C GLN A 98 0.23 -1.86 20.00
N TYR A 99 -0.49 -2.64 19.19
CA TYR A 99 -1.90 -2.97 19.39
C TYR A 99 -2.06 -4.45 19.74
N SER A 100 -1.78 -4.77 21.00
CA SER A 100 -1.57 -6.15 21.49
C SER A 100 -2.77 -7.09 21.29
N GLN A 101 -3.98 -6.56 21.08
CA GLN A 101 -5.17 -7.36 20.75
C GLN A 101 -5.01 -8.12 19.43
N LEU A 102 -4.15 -7.62 18.52
CA LEU A 102 -3.84 -8.26 17.25
C LEU A 102 -2.86 -9.45 17.38
N LEU A 103 -2.16 -9.59 18.50
CA LEU A 103 -1.21 -10.70 18.71
C LEU A 103 -1.87 -12.08 18.67
N ASN A 104 -3.17 -12.15 18.99
CA ASN A 104 -3.95 -13.38 18.93
C ASN A 104 -4.70 -13.58 17.61
N VAL A 105 -4.51 -12.68 16.64
CA VAL A 105 -5.13 -12.75 15.32
C VAL A 105 -4.09 -13.22 14.32
N LYS A 106 -4.37 -14.30 13.61
CA LYS A 106 -3.51 -14.76 12.53
C LYS A 106 -3.76 -13.89 11.31
N LEU A 107 -2.76 -13.08 10.93
CA LEU A 107 -2.80 -12.18 9.79
C LEU A 107 -1.87 -12.68 8.68
N MET A 108 -2.34 -12.61 7.44
CA MET A 108 -1.55 -12.93 6.24
C MET A 108 -1.78 -11.88 5.14
N SER A 109 -0.73 -11.53 4.42
CA SER A 109 -0.79 -10.70 3.22
C SER A 109 -0.36 -11.54 2.03
N TYR A 110 -1.20 -11.59 0.99
CA TYR A 110 -0.96 -12.42 -0.20
C TYR A 110 -0.67 -11.57 -1.43
N THR A 111 -1.14 -10.33 -1.44
CA THR A 111 -1.12 -9.47 -2.63
C THR A 111 -0.22 -8.28 -2.39
N VAL A 112 0.71 -8.05 -3.31
CA VAL A 112 1.51 -6.84 -3.40
C VAL A 112 1.11 -6.13 -4.69
N LYS A 113 0.23 -5.13 -4.56
CA LYS A 113 -0.28 -4.38 -5.69
C LYS A 113 0.53 -3.11 -5.88
N GLY A 114 1.24 -3.01 -7.00
CA GLY A 114 1.88 -1.79 -7.47
C GLY A 114 0.88 -0.88 -8.17
N GLN A 115 0.93 0.41 -7.90
CA GLN A 115 0.09 1.41 -8.54
C GLN A 115 0.94 2.58 -9.03
N LYS A 116 0.69 2.99 -10.29
CA LYS A 116 1.19 4.23 -10.90
C LYS A 116 0.02 5.16 -11.11
N THR A 117 0.06 6.33 -10.50
CA THR A 117 -0.98 7.36 -10.63
C THR A 117 -0.39 8.57 -11.34
N PRO A 118 -0.76 8.84 -12.60
CA PRO A 118 -0.26 9.99 -13.35
C PRO A 118 -0.90 11.29 -12.87
N PRO A 119 -0.37 12.45 -13.31
CA PRO A 119 -1.01 13.74 -13.12
C PRO A 119 -2.48 13.75 -13.55
N SER A 120 -3.33 14.38 -12.74
CA SER A 120 -4.79 14.37 -12.79
C SER A 120 -5.44 13.05 -12.34
N GLY A 121 -4.64 12.02 -12.02
CA GLY A 121 -5.10 10.77 -11.46
C GLY A 121 -5.29 10.84 -9.95
N GLY A 122 -5.86 9.77 -9.41
CA GLY A 122 -6.09 9.55 -7.99
C GLY A 122 -7.27 8.61 -7.76
N TYR A 123 -7.45 8.20 -6.53
CA TYR A 123 -8.65 7.50 -6.10
C TYR A 123 -9.45 8.40 -5.16
N HIS A 124 -10.32 9.21 -5.72
CA HIS A 124 -10.95 10.36 -5.06
C HIS A 124 -12.19 10.00 -4.24
N GLU A 125 -12.74 8.80 -4.43
CA GLU A 125 -13.90 8.35 -3.66
C GLU A 125 -13.53 7.97 -2.24
N TRP A 126 -14.32 8.47 -1.27
CA TRP A 126 -14.23 8.04 0.12
C TRP A 126 -14.65 6.58 0.24
N HIS A 127 -13.75 5.73 0.71
CA HIS A 127 -13.97 4.30 0.83
C HIS A 127 -13.27 3.71 2.07
N TYR A 128 -13.66 2.49 2.38
CA TYR A 128 -12.97 1.60 3.31
C TYR A 128 -12.90 0.20 2.72
N GLU A 129 -11.92 -0.59 3.14
CA GLU A 129 -11.46 -1.73 2.36
C GLU A 129 -12.24 -3.03 2.60
N ASN A 130 -13.02 -3.11 3.68
CA ASN A 130 -13.80 -4.32 4.01
C ASN A 130 -15.33 -4.14 3.86
N ALA A 131 -15.74 -3.29 2.93
CA ALA A 131 -17.14 -2.90 2.74
C ALA A 131 -18.06 -3.99 2.15
N SER A 132 -17.51 -5.12 1.68
CA SER A 132 -18.29 -6.19 1.04
C SER A 132 -18.01 -7.54 1.70
N HIS A 133 -18.87 -8.52 1.43
CA HIS A 133 -18.68 -9.90 1.90
C HIS A 133 -17.35 -10.48 1.42
N GLN A 134 -16.94 -10.22 0.16
CA GLN A 134 -15.70 -10.71 -0.42
C GLN A 134 -14.46 -10.10 0.23
N THR A 135 -14.57 -8.91 0.79
CA THR A 135 -13.47 -8.17 1.40
C THR A 135 -13.51 -8.15 2.93
N ALA A 136 -14.52 -8.78 3.54
CA ALA A 136 -14.77 -8.74 4.98
C ALA A 136 -13.58 -9.25 5.85
N GLN A 137 -12.68 -10.06 5.28
CA GLN A 137 -11.50 -10.58 5.98
C GLN A 137 -10.33 -9.58 6.05
N ARG A 138 -10.40 -8.45 5.33
CA ARG A 138 -9.36 -7.42 5.38
C ARG A 138 -9.40 -6.76 6.76
N GLU A 139 -8.34 -6.95 7.53
CA GLU A 139 -8.20 -6.36 8.86
C GLU A 139 -7.41 -5.07 8.85
N LEU A 140 -6.27 -5.08 8.15
CA LEU A 140 -5.40 -3.93 7.99
C LEU A 140 -5.14 -3.66 6.52
N VAL A 141 -4.93 -2.40 6.21
CA VAL A 141 -4.35 -1.92 4.94
C VAL A 141 -2.90 -1.55 5.21
N TRP A 142 -2.04 -1.84 4.26
CA TRP A 142 -0.67 -1.35 4.26
C TRP A 142 -0.34 -0.67 2.94
N THR A 143 0.47 0.37 2.99
CA THR A 143 0.95 1.12 1.83
C THR A 143 2.42 1.46 2.01
N ILE A 144 3.23 1.26 0.97
CA ILE A 144 4.59 1.77 0.86
C ILE A 144 4.57 2.86 -0.21
N TYR A 145 5.02 4.05 0.13
CA TYR A 145 5.21 5.14 -0.83
C TYR A 145 6.59 5.01 -1.44
N LEU A 146 6.65 4.88 -2.77
CA LEU A 146 7.89 4.56 -3.50
C LEU A 146 8.65 5.81 -3.94
N ASN A 147 7.98 6.95 -4.01
CA ASN A 147 8.61 8.23 -4.33
C ASN A 147 8.06 9.36 -3.45
N ASP A 148 8.83 10.44 -3.37
CA ASP A 148 8.40 11.67 -2.72
C ASP A 148 7.40 12.41 -3.61
N MET A 149 6.39 13.03 -2.98
CA MET A 149 5.45 13.91 -3.66
C MET A 149 5.53 15.32 -3.07
N PRO A 150 5.27 16.37 -3.88
CA PRO A 150 5.19 17.74 -3.39
C PRO A 150 4.13 17.94 -2.30
N ASP A 151 4.20 19.04 -1.57
CA ASP A 151 3.20 19.40 -0.58
C ASP A 151 1.86 19.73 -1.24
N GLY A 152 0.76 19.23 -0.67
CA GLY A 152 -0.59 19.57 -1.10
C GLY A 152 -1.12 18.72 -2.25
N GLU A 153 -0.41 17.67 -2.65
CA GLU A 153 -0.88 16.73 -3.65
C GLU A 153 -0.63 15.26 -3.28
N ALA A 154 -1.41 14.37 -3.86
CA ALA A 154 -1.19 12.91 -3.78
C ALA A 154 -1.29 12.29 -2.38
N GLU A 155 -1.70 13.03 -1.36
CA GLU A 155 -1.78 12.52 0.01
C GLU A 155 -2.82 11.38 0.12
N THR A 156 -2.62 10.50 1.09
CA THR A 156 -3.69 9.64 1.61
C THR A 156 -4.43 10.43 2.68
N GLU A 157 -5.70 10.72 2.43
CA GLU A 157 -6.55 11.53 3.31
C GLU A 157 -7.54 10.64 4.07
N PHE A 158 -7.59 10.81 5.40
CA PHE A 158 -8.50 10.12 6.31
C PHE A 158 -9.63 11.05 6.75
N LEU A 159 -10.89 10.60 6.52
CA LEU A 159 -12.08 11.42 6.72
C LEU A 159 -12.32 11.75 8.19
N TYR A 160 -12.37 10.73 9.04
CA TYR A 160 -12.73 10.90 10.44
C TYR A 160 -11.58 11.41 11.30
N GLN A 161 -10.35 11.01 10.97
CA GLN A 161 -9.13 11.47 11.61
C GLN A 161 -8.73 12.90 11.19
N LYS A 162 -9.36 13.44 10.12
CA LYS A 162 -9.02 14.75 9.53
C LYS A 162 -7.52 14.89 9.28
N ARG A 163 -6.91 13.80 8.81
CA ARG A 163 -5.47 13.68 8.65
C ARG A 163 -5.13 13.41 7.19
N ARG A 164 -4.04 14.04 6.72
CA ARG A 164 -3.43 13.79 5.42
C ARG A 164 -2.02 13.25 5.63
N ILE A 165 -1.69 12.19 4.93
CA ILE A 165 -0.36 11.59 4.94
C ILE A 165 0.27 11.91 3.60
N LYS A 166 1.29 12.78 3.64
CA LYS A 166 2.11 13.10 2.47
C LYS A 166 2.96 11.89 2.09
N PRO A 167 3.00 11.48 0.81
CA PRO A 167 3.92 10.45 0.35
C PRO A 167 5.38 10.87 0.51
N GLU A 168 6.18 10.01 1.16
CA GLU A 168 7.62 10.13 1.29
C GLU A 168 8.26 8.81 0.87
N GLN A 169 9.33 8.87 0.07
CA GLN A 169 10.01 7.67 -0.43
C GLN A 169 10.47 6.75 0.72
N GLY A 170 10.09 5.48 0.62
CA GLY A 170 10.43 4.47 1.62
C GLY A 170 9.57 4.50 2.88
N MET A 171 8.53 5.34 2.94
CA MET A 171 7.60 5.36 4.05
C MET A 171 6.60 4.21 3.95
N MET A 172 6.43 3.48 5.06
CA MET A 172 5.38 2.48 5.24
C MET A 172 4.26 3.09 6.09
N CYS A 173 3.00 2.86 5.70
CA CYS A 173 1.81 3.21 6.45
C CYS A 173 0.93 1.97 6.64
N ILE A 174 0.44 1.72 7.86
CA ILE A 174 -0.50 0.63 8.19
C ILE A 174 -1.66 1.21 8.99
N PHE A 175 -2.89 0.83 8.65
CA PHE A 175 -4.10 1.29 9.32
C PHE A 175 -5.25 0.26 9.20
N PRO A 176 -6.30 0.35 10.04
CA PRO A 176 -7.46 -0.55 9.97
C PRO A 176 -8.21 -0.45 8.64
N ALA A 177 -8.66 -1.60 8.12
CA ALA A 177 -9.39 -1.69 6.85
C ALA A 177 -10.87 -1.29 6.94
N GLY A 178 -11.38 -1.07 8.16
CA GLY A 178 -12.80 -0.88 8.43
C GLY A 178 -13.30 0.56 8.34
N LEU A 179 -14.62 0.69 8.59
CA LEU A 179 -15.38 1.96 8.52
C LEU A 179 -14.76 3.12 9.32
N THR A 180 -14.05 2.83 10.40
CA THR A 180 -13.39 3.87 11.22
C THR A 180 -12.28 4.62 10.48
N HIS A 181 -11.73 4.01 9.42
CA HIS A 181 -10.62 4.58 8.64
C HIS A 181 -11.02 4.77 7.17
N VAL A 182 -12.17 5.42 6.96
CA VAL A 182 -12.56 5.88 5.62
C VAL A 182 -11.49 6.84 5.09
N HIS A 183 -11.00 6.56 3.91
CA HIS A 183 -9.89 7.29 3.31
C HIS A 183 -10.05 7.44 1.80
N ARG A 184 -9.21 8.28 1.19
CA ARG A 184 -9.09 8.45 -0.26
C ARG A 184 -7.66 8.86 -0.64
N GLY A 185 -7.32 8.69 -1.92
CA GLY A 185 -6.14 9.31 -2.51
C GLY A 185 -6.48 10.70 -3.07
N ASN A 186 -5.72 11.71 -2.69
CA ASN A 186 -5.85 13.05 -3.26
C ASN A 186 -5.23 13.11 -4.66
N THR A 187 -5.64 14.11 -5.44
CA THR A 187 -5.19 14.30 -6.82
C THR A 187 -3.67 14.47 -6.91
N VAL A 188 -3.11 13.85 -7.92
CA VAL A 188 -1.74 14.04 -8.35
C VAL A 188 -1.71 15.19 -9.37
N PHE A 189 -0.78 16.14 -9.26
CA PHE A 189 -0.72 17.29 -10.16
C PHE A 189 0.55 17.36 -11.00
N THR A 190 1.71 17.05 -10.43
CA THR A 190 3.00 17.44 -11.00
C THR A 190 3.80 16.28 -11.58
N GLN A 191 3.77 15.10 -10.97
CA GLN A 191 4.57 13.94 -11.36
C GLN A 191 3.86 12.64 -11.04
N ASP A 192 4.27 11.53 -11.63
CA ASP A 192 3.70 10.22 -11.31
C ASP A 192 3.93 9.86 -9.85
N LYS A 193 2.87 9.38 -9.18
CA LYS A 193 2.92 8.80 -7.84
C LYS A 193 3.02 7.29 -7.96
N TYR A 194 3.95 6.68 -7.22
CA TYR A 194 4.08 5.23 -7.14
C TYR A 194 3.90 4.74 -5.72
N ILE A 195 3.08 3.70 -5.57
CA ILE A 195 2.90 3.01 -4.29
C ILE A 195 2.87 1.50 -4.48
N LEU A 196 3.23 0.77 -3.41
CA LEU A 196 2.78 -0.59 -3.19
C LEU A 196 1.69 -0.58 -2.14
N THR A 197 0.65 -1.37 -2.33
CA THR A 197 -0.43 -1.52 -1.35
C THR A 197 -0.94 -2.95 -1.31
N GLY A 198 -1.57 -3.29 -0.21
CA GLY A 198 -2.21 -4.58 0.01
C GLY A 198 -2.90 -4.64 1.36
N TRP A 199 -3.33 -5.85 1.71
CA TRP A 199 -4.13 -6.07 2.90
C TRP A 199 -3.56 -7.18 3.75
N ALA A 200 -3.62 -7.01 5.07
CA ALA A 200 -3.46 -8.11 6.01
C ALA A 200 -4.85 -8.71 6.30
N LEU A 201 -5.04 -9.95 5.91
CA LEU A 201 -6.29 -10.68 6.02
C LEU A 201 -6.31 -11.53 7.28
N LYS A 202 -7.45 -11.59 7.96
CA LYS A 202 -7.68 -12.61 8.99
C LYS A 202 -7.77 -13.98 8.33
N VAL A 203 -7.00 -14.92 8.83
CA VAL A 203 -7.02 -16.32 8.40
C VAL A 203 -7.27 -17.24 9.59
N GLN A 204 -7.95 -18.35 9.31
CA GLN A 204 -8.26 -19.37 10.33
C GLN A 204 -7.04 -20.17 10.76
#